data_bef284cf9ef1a2e35faa2680c29843a3
#
_entry.id   bef284cf9ef1a2e35faa2680c29843a3
#
_cell.length_a   1.000
_cell.length_b   1.000
_cell.length_c   1.000
_cell.angle_alpha   90.00
_cell.angle_beta   90.00
_cell.angle_gamma   90.00
#
_symmetry.space_group_name_H-M   'P 1'
#
loop_
_entity.id
_entity.type
_entity.pdbx_description
1 polymer ?
#
loop_
_entity_poly.entity_id
_entity_poly.type
_entity_poly.pdbx_seq_one_letter_code
_entity_poly.pdbx_strand_id
1 'polypeptide(L)'
;MSLQFIAGGSGSGKTRYLYEKVIKESEEHPDIQYLFIVPEQYTMQTQKELVRLHPRHGLLNIDVLSFKRLAYRVFEDLGVQLPQVLDDMGKSMVIRKVAGKLKKELKLYGGHLEQPGFINQLKSQISELCQYGVSVEDLAMVEEETDRVLLKDKLGDLKTVYGGFKDYIESHYITAEEILDILCRKLPQWEPLKNSVILLDGYTGFTPVQYRLAELFMIHSREVICCVTADPREMLYKECTMQHLFYMGRHTVCRLRKMAEEHHIPVLKEVWCDNRPAWRFKESPQLDFLEQNLYRYNGKIWKNDPQDIQIFRGKNPAEETEYVCSCINEKVQKEGMRYRDLAVVTGDLASYGKEIAHRFDEAGIPYFLDDKKSILENPFIELIRAALDGVKDASYESIFRYLKTGFVYDETYSREEAQVLTTGWKTMQEPWGSKAGKTGI
;
A
#
# COMPACT_ATOMS: atom_id res chain seq x y z
N MET A 1 11.70 -25.73 17.00
CA MET A 1 10.59 -24.79 16.74
C MET A 1 10.48 -23.87 17.93
N SER A 2 10.55 -22.56 17.73
CA SER A 2 10.40 -21.58 18.81
C SER A 2 9.91 -20.24 18.23
N LEU A 3 9.31 -19.40 19.07
CA LEU A 3 8.92 -18.03 18.74
C LEU A 3 9.69 -17.08 19.66
N GLN A 4 10.30 -16.03 19.09
CA GLN A 4 10.95 -14.97 19.84
C GLN A 4 10.46 -13.58 19.38
N PHE A 5 10.28 -12.66 20.31
CA PHE A 5 9.97 -11.28 20.00
C PHE A 5 11.16 -10.37 20.26
N ILE A 6 11.40 -9.43 19.34
CA ILE A 6 12.31 -8.29 19.53
C ILE A 6 11.45 -7.05 19.61
N ALA A 7 11.37 -6.45 20.78
CA ALA A 7 10.48 -5.33 21.08
C ALA A 7 11.25 -4.04 21.38
N GLY A 8 10.60 -2.90 21.14
CA GLY A 8 11.15 -1.58 21.47
C GLY A 8 10.44 -0.45 20.77
N GLY A 9 10.72 0.78 21.16
CA GLY A 9 10.17 1.99 20.57
C GLY A 9 10.61 2.24 19.12
N SER A 10 10.08 3.29 18.50
CA SER A 10 10.55 3.71 17.18
C SER A 10 11.99 4.19 17.25
N GLY A 11 12.83 3.78 16.30
CA GLY A 11 14.24 4.16 16.28
C GLY A 11 15.12 3.50 17.34
N SER A 12 14.60 2.58 18.16
CA SER A 12 15.36 1.90 19.24
C SER A 12 16.49 0.99 18.77
N GLY A 13 16.52 0.63 17.47
CA GLY A 13 17.55 -0.24 16.90
C GLY A 13 17.15 -1.71 16.75
N LYS A 14 15.87 -2.08 16.86
CA LYS A 14 15.37 -3.46 16.69
C LYS A 14 15.86 -4.15 15.42
N THR A 15 15.62 -3.52 14.28
CA THR A 15 16.06 -4.02 12.96
C THR A 15 17.57 -4.19 12.89
N ARG A 16 18.33 -3.25 13.44
CA ARG A 16 19.78 -3.34 13.48
C ARG A 16 20.25 -4.51 14.33
N TYR A 17 19.68 -4.65 15.54
CA TYR A 17 19.96 -5.80 16.40
C TYR A 17 19.66 -7.13 15.68
N LEU A 18 18.52 -7.20 14.98
CA LEU A 18 18.15 -8.38 14.20
C LEU A 18 19.17 -8.69 13.10
N TYR A 19 19.63 -7.67 12.36
CA TYR A 19 20.63 -7.84 11.31
C TYR A 19 21.96 -8.35 11.87
N GLU A 20 22.48 -7.71 12.93
CA GLU A 20 23.73 -8.11 13.58
C GLU A 20 23.66 -9.55 14.13
N LYS A 21 22.53 -9.91 14.76
CA LYS A 21 22.26 -11.28 15.24
C LYS A 21 22.32 -12.28 14.08
N VAL A 22 21.57 -12.05 13.02
CA VAL A 22 21.45 -12.98 11.90
C VAL A 22 22.73 -13.10 11.10
N ILE A 23 23.44 -12.00 10.85
CA ILE A 23 24.75 -12.05 10.18
C ILE A 23 25.70 -12.96 10.94
N LYS A 24 25.80 -12.81 12.27
CA LYS A 24 26.65 -13.65 13.11
C LYS A 24 26.22 -15.13 13.05
N GLU A 25 24.92 -15.40 13.24
CA GLU A 25 24.41 -16.77 13.23
C GLU A 25 24.54 -17.44 11.85
N SER A 26 24.40 -16.69 10.76
CA SER A 26 24.56 -17.19 9.39
C SER A 26 25.99 -17.62 9.07
N GLU A 27 26.99 -16.97 9.69
CA GLU A 27 28.39 -17.38 9.57
C GLU A 27 28.71 -18.61 10.42
N GLU A 28 28.09 -18.73 11.61
CA GLU A 28 28.27 -19.87 12.52
C GLU A 28 27.52 -21.13 12.02
N HIS A 29 26.40 -20.95 11.31
CA HIS A 29 25.51 -22.02 10.83
C HIS A 29 25.20 -21.88 9.33
N PRO A 30 26.15 -22.16 8.44
CA PRO A 30 25.98 -21.98 7.00
C PRO A 30 24.97 -22.94 6.35
N ASP A 31 24.59 -24.00 7.05
CA ASP A 31 23.58 -24.99 6.65
C ASP A 31 22.14 -24.52 6.90
N ILE A 32 21.94 -23.49 7.72
CA ILE A 32 20.62 -22.92 8.04
C ILE A 32 20.30 -21.80 7.08
N GLN A 33 19.05 -21.80 6.59
CA GLN A 33 18.53 -20.71 5.74
C GLN A 33 17.85 -19.64 6.61
N TYR A 34 18.22 -18.39 6.43
CA TYR A 34 17.63 -17.25 7.12
C TYR A 34 16.73 -16.47 6.16
N LEU A 35 15.41 -16.47 6.40
CA LEU A 35 14.43 -15.85 5.52
C LEU A 35 13.87 -14.58 6.16
N PHE A 36 14.36 -13.42 5.73
CA PHE A 36 13.77 -12.13 6.09
C PHE A 36 12.49 -11.92 5.30
N ILE A 37 11.35 -11.92 5.98
CA ILE A 37 10.06 -11.57 5.41
C ILE A 37 9.75 -10.14 5.82
N VAL A 38 9.75 -9.24 4.83
CA VAL A 38 9.53 -7.80 5.01
C VAL A 38 8.47 -7.30 4.02
N PRO A 39 7.82 -6.15 4.27
CA PRO A 39 6.96 -5.52 3.27
C PRO A 39 7.68 -5.29 1.93
N GLU A 40 6.96 -5.40 0.82
CA GLU A 40 7.54 -5.36 -0.54
C GLU A 40 8.46 -4.14 -0.76
N GLN A 41 8.03 -2.97 -0.28
CA GLN A 41 8.79 -1.72 -0.42
C GLN A 41 10.14 -1.72 0.31
N TYR A 42 10.31 -2.54 1.34
CA TYR A 42 11.54 -2.60 2.14
C TYR A 42 12.53 -3.68 1.68
N THR A 43 12.14 -4.57 0.78
CA THR A 43 12.99 -5.72 0.39
C THR A 43 14.36 -5.30 -0.10
N MET A 44 14.44 -4.31 -1.01
CA MET A 44 15.71 -3.84 -1.57
C MET A 44 16.55 -3.09 -0.53
N GLN A 45 15.93 -2.28 0.33
CA GLN A 45 16.63 -1.55 1.38
C GLN A 45 17.22 -2.52 2.40
N THR A 46 16.44 -3.48 2.87
CA THR A 46 16.88 -4.54 3.80
C THR A 46 18.06 -5.32 3.21
N GLN A 47 17.97 -5.73 1.96
CA GLN A 47 19.06 -6.46 1.29
C GLN A 47 20.34 -5.62 1.21
N LYS A 48 20.25 -4.35 0.82
CA LYS A 48 21.40 -3.43 0.76
C LYS A 48 22.05 -3.24 2.12
N GLU A 49 21.26 -3.07 3.19
CA GLU A 49 21.77 -2.88 4.54
C GLU A 49 22.45 -4.16 5.07
N LEU A 50 21.86 -5.33 4.85
CA LEU A 50 22.47 -6.61 5.22
C LEU A 50 23.82 -6.82 4.50
N VAL A 51 23.88 -6.59 3.18
CA VAL A 51 25.14 -6.67 2.40
C VAL A 51 26.17 -5.68 2.93
N ARG A 52 25.75 -4.46 3.28
CA ARG A 52 26.66 -3.43 3.82
C ARG A 52 27.24 -3.82 5.18
N LEU A 53 26.41 -4.43 6.04
CA LEU A 53 26.81 -4.82 7.40
C LEU A 53 27.57 -6.14 7.43
N HIS A 54 27.36 -7.02 6.45
CA HIS A 54 28.04 -8.32 6.40
C HIS A 54 29.53 -8.15 6.12
N PRO A 55 30.43 -8.79 6.92
CA PRO A 55 31.89 -8.63 6.77
C PRO A 55 32.41 -8.96 5.36
N ARG A 56 31.78 -9.92 4.69
CA ARG A 56 32.16 -10.36 3.34
C ARG A 56 31.42 -9.62 2.22
N HIS A 57 30.58 -8.64 2.55
CA HIS A 57 29.74 -7.89 1.59
C HIS A 57 28.92 -8.78 0.64
N GLY A 58 28.49 -9.95 1.10
CA GLY A 58 27.68 -10.91 0.33
C GLY A 58 26.79 -11.73 1.26
N LEU A 59 25.66 -12.19 0.73
CA LEU A 59 24.68 -13.02 1.44
C LEU A 59 24.63 -14.38 0.74
N LEU A 60 24.88 -15.47 1.47
CA LEU A 60 24.84 -16.85 0.94
C LEU A 60 23.58 -17.60 1.38
N ASN A 61 23.30 -17.58 2.67
CA ASN A 61 22.19 -18.29 3.30
C ASN A 61 21.18 -17.36 3.98
N ILE A 62 21.21 -16.07 3.58
CA ILE A 62 20.24 -15.05 4.00
C ILE A 62 19.48 -14.57 2.76
N ASP A 63 18.17 -14.74 2.76
CA ASP A 63 17.28 -14.25 1.71
C ASP A 63 16.33 -13.18 2.24
N VAL A 64 16.06 -12.16 1.43
CA VAL A 64 15.12 -11.08 1.75
C VAL A 64 13.94 -11.13 0.79
N LEU A 65 12.79 -11.44 1.30
CA LEU A 65 11.58 -11.71 0.54
C LEU A 65 10.40 -10.92 1.11
N SER A 66 9.41 -10.64 0.28
CA SER A 66 8.05 -10.36 0.75
C SER A 66 7.25 -11.65 0.78
N PHE A 67 6.07 -11.66 1.42
CA PHE A 67 5.16 -12.82 1.36
C PHE A 67 4.87 -13.26 -0.07
N LYS A 68 4.69 -12.30 -0.98
CA LYS A 68 4.43 -12.57 -2.40
C LYS A 68 5.63 -13.21 -3.09
N ARG A 69 6.84 -12.72 -2.86
CA ARG A 69 8.06 -13.30 -3.42
C ARG A 69 8.34 -14.69 -2.87
N LEU A 70 8.09 -14.90 -1.57
CA LEU A 70 8.15 -16.22 -0.98
C LEU A 70 7.15 -17.19 -1.66
N ALA A 71 5.93 -16.73 -1.93
CA ALA A 71 4.93 -17.55 -2.61
C ALA A 71 5.43 -18.04 -3.98
N TYR A 72 5.93 -17.12 -4.81
CA TYR A 72 6.45 -17.50 -6.13
C TYR A 72 7.65 -18.44 -6.05
N ARG A 73 8.57 -18.24 -5.11
CA ARG A 73 9.69 -19.16 -4.89
C ARG A 73 9.21 -20.57 -4.51
N VAL A 74 8.29 -20.67 -3.56
CA VAL A 74 7.72 -21.95 -3.15
C VAL A 74 7.01 -22.66 -4.30
N PHE A 75 6.28 -21.90 -5.13
CA PHE A 75 5.59 -22.45 -6.30
C PHE A 75 6.55 -22.93 -7.38
N GLU A 76 7.62 -22.20 -7.62
CA GLU A 76 8.69 -22.59 -8.53
C GLU A 76 9.38 -23.87 -8.07
N ASP A 77 9.80 -23.92 -6.80
CA ASP A 77 10.47 -25.09 -6.21
C ASP A 77 9.58 -26.34 -6.21
N LEU A 78 8.27 -26.18 -6.03
CA LEU A 78 7.30 -27.29 -6.01
C LEU A 78 6.69 -27.59 -7.39
N GLY A 79 7.05 -26.85 -8.44
CA GLY A 79 6.49 -27.02 -9.78
C GLY A 79 4.98 -26.69 -9.86
N VAL A 80 4.47 -25.81 -9.00
CA VAL A 80 3.05 -25.42 -8.99
C VAL A 80 2.74 -24.50 -10.15
N GLN A 81 1.89 -24.93 -11.06
CA GLN A 81 1.36 -24.08 -12.11
C GLN A 81 0.21 -23.23 -11.57
N LEU A 82 0.38 -21.92 -11.59
CA LEU A 82 -0.67 -20.98 -11.20
C LEU A 82 -1.55 -20.63 -12.41
N PRO A 83 -2.88 -20.50 -12.20
CA PRO A 83 -3.74 -19.81 -13.17
C PRO A 83 -3.26 -18.38 -13.39
N GLN A 84 -3.75 -17.74 -14.45
CA GLN A 84 -3.42 -16.35 -14.73
C GLN A 84 -3.89 -15.45 -13.59
N VAL A 85 -2.97 -14.64 -13.02
CA VAL A 85 -3.28 -13.70 -11.96
C VAL A 85 -3.94 -12.46 -12.54
N LEU A 86 -5.14 -12.12 -12.06
CA LEU A 86 -5.82 -10.89 -12.43
C LEU A 86 -5.15 -9.69 -11.77
N ASP A 87 -4.76 -8.73 -12.58
CA ASP A 87 -4.37 -7.40 -12.12
C ASP A 87 -5.60 -6.54 -11.78
N ASP A 88 -5.37 -5.34 -11.30
CA ASP A 88 -6.44 -4.41 -10.92
C ASP A 88 -7.37 -4.03 -12.09
N MET A 89 -6.84 -3.97 -13.31
CA MET A 89 -7.64 -3.68 -14.50
C MET A 89 -8.51 -4.90 -14.85
N GLY A 90 -7.92 -6.09 -14.87
CA GLY A 90 -8.62 -7.35 -15.10
C GLY A 90 -9.77 -7.55 -14.11
N LYS A 91 -9.54 -7.29 -12.81
CA LYS A 91 -10.61 -7.31 -11.79
C LYS A 91 -11.73 -6.33 -12.13
N SER A 92 -11.40 -5.08 -12.48
CA SER A 92 -12.44 -4.09 -12.87
C SER A 92 -13.24 -4.52 -14.07
N MET A 93 -12.60 -5.14 -15.08
CA MET A 93 -13.29 -5.66 -16.28
C MET A 93 -14.22 -6.83 -15.94
N VAL A 94 -13.76 -7.78 -15.12
CA VAL A 94 -14.58 -8.91 -14.68
C VAL A 94 -15.78 -8.43 -13.85
N ILE A 95 -15.53 -7.56 -12.88
CA ILE A 95 -16.60 -7.00 -12.03
C ILE A 95 -17.62 -6.27 -12.88
N ARG A 96 -17.21 -5.44 -13.84
CA ARG A 96 -18.10 -4.75 -14.78
C ARG A 96 -18.95 -5.74 -15.58
N LYS A 97 -18.33 -6.80 -16.09
CA LYS A 97 -19.01 -7.84 -16.88
C LYS A 97 -20.04 -8.60 -16.05
N VAL A 98 -19.65 -9.00 -14.84
CA VAL A 98 -20.52 -9.73 -13.91
C VAL A 98 -21.68 -8.85 -13.44
N ALA A 99 -21.40 -7.65 -12.94
CA ALA A 99 -22.44 -6.72 -12.47
C ALA A 99 -23.39 -6.31 -13.62
N GLY A 100 -22.88 -6.16 -14.84
CA GLY A 100 -23.70 -5.89 -16.01
C GLY A 100 -24.68 -7.02 -16.33
N LYS A 101 -24.26 -8.29 -16.19
CA LYS A 101 -25.15 -9.45 -16.35
C LYS A 101 -26.23 -9.52 -15.27
N LEU A 102 -25.86 -9.19 -14.02
CA LEU A 102 -26.73 -9.24 -12.86
C LEU A 102 -27.53 -7.93 -12.63
N LYS A 103 -27.44 -6.95 -13.54
CA LYS A 103 -28.02 -5.61 -13.40
C LYS A 103 -29.51 -5.61 -12.94
N LYS A 104 -30.28 -6.58 -13.41
CA LYS A 104 -31.74 -6.70 -13.08
C LYS A 104 -32.00 -7.23 -11.66
N GLU A 105 -31.04 -7.92 -11.07
CA GLU A 105 -31.11 -8.50 -9.74
C GLU A 105 -30.63 -7.52 -8.66
N LEU A 106 -29.92 -6.46 -9.06
CA LEU A 106 -29.35 -5.47 -8.16
C LEU A 106 -30.39 -4.37 -7.85
N LYS A 107 -30.67 -4.18 -6.57
CA LYS A 107 -31.67 -3.20 -6.11
C LYS A 107 -31.13 -1.76 -6.12
N LEU A 108 -29.88 -1.57 -5.67
CA LEU A 108 -29.27 -0.26 -5.54
C LEU A 108 -28.16 -0.04 -6.60
N TYR A 109 -27.29 -1.03 -6.81
CA TYR A 109 -26.12 -0.90 -7.66
C TYR A 109 -26.47 -0.85 -9.16
N GLY A 110 -27.60 -1.46 -9.57
CA GLY A 110 -27.98 -1.56 -10.98
C GLY A 110 -28.04 -0.22 -11.73
N GLY A 111 -28.50 0.85 -11.06
CA GLY A 111 -28.57 2.21 -11.61
C GLY A 111 -27.24 2.96 -11.64
N HIS A 112 -26.22 2.49 -10.92
CA HIS A 112 -24.94 3.18 -10.75
C HIS A 112 -23.78 2.58 -11.55
N LEU A 113 -23.98 1.42 -12.21
CA LEU A 113 -22.93 0.69 -12.90
C LEU A 113 -22.23 1.47 -14.00
N GLU A 114 -22.91 2.45 -14.59
CA GLU A 114 -22.39 3.30 -15.67
C GLU A 114 -21.70 4.58 -15.14
N GLN A 115 -21.84 4.88 -13.85
CA GLN A 115 -21.25 6.06 -13.24
C GLN A 115 -19.71 5.93 -13.16
N PRO A 116 -18.98 7.00 -13.54
CA PRO A 116 -17.52 7.02 -13.40
C PRO A 116 -17.09 6.73 -11.96
N GLY A 117 -16.13 5.83 -11.79
CA GLY A 117 -15.57 5.49 -10.48
C GLY A 117 -16.34 4.43 -9.68
N PHE A 118 -17.62 4.17 -9.94
CA PHE A 118 -18.40 3.20 -9.19
C PHE A 118 -17.81 1.78 -9.23
N ILE A 119 -17.42 1.31 -10.42
CA ILE A 119 -16.75 0.01 -10.59
C ILE A 119 -15.44 -0.06 -9.81
N ASN A 120 -14.68 1.05 -9.74
CA ASN A 120 -13.44 1.08 -8.96
C ASN A 120 -13.69 1.00 -7.45
N GLN A 121 -14.75 1.65 -6.96
CA GLN A 121 -15.16 1.53 -5.55
C GLN A 121 -15.60 0.09 -5.24
N LEU A 122 -16.40 -0.50 -6.11
CA LEU A 122 -16.85 -1.88 -5.96
C LEU A 122 -15.67 -2.88 -6.02
N LYS A 123 -14.70 -2.65 -6.93
CA LYS A 123 -13.44 -3.42 -6.98
C LYS A 123 -12.66 -3.31 -5.65
N SER A 124 -12.56 -2.11 -5.09
CA SER A 124 -11.84 -1.90 -3.84
C SER A 124 -12.52 -2.66 -2.69
N GLN A 125 -13.82 -2.62 -2.59
CA GLN A 125 -14.59 -3.37 -1.60
C GLN A 125 -14.40 -4.89 -1.77
N ILE A 126 -14.53 -5.41 -2.99
CA ILE A 126 -14.31 -6.83 -3.27
C ILE A 126 -12.87 -7.26 -2.97
N SER A 127 -11.87 -6.46 -3.33
CA SER A 127 -10.47 -6.73 -2.99
C SER A 127 -10.25 -6.78 -1.48
N GLU A 128 -10.90 -5.89 -0.73
CA GLU A 128 -10.84 -5.88 0.73
C GLU A 128 -11.49 -7.14 1.32
N LEU A 129 -12.67 -7.54 0.85
CA LEU A 129 -13.30 -8.79 1.26
C LEU A 129 -12.39 -10.00 1.01
N CYS A 130 -11.78 -10.08 -0.18
CA CYS A 130 -10.81 -11.14 -0.50
C CYS A 130 -9.59 -11.10 0.43
N GLN A 131 -9.04 -9.91 0.70
CA GLN A 131 -7.86 -9.74 1.55
C GLN A 131 -8.09 -10.18 2.99
N TYR A 132 -9.30 -9.93 3.51
CA TYR A 132 -9.69 -10.34 4.86
C TYR A 132 -10.30 -11.75 4.92
N GLY A 133 -10.43 -12.43 3.79
CA GLY A 133 -10.95 -13.79 3.71
C GLY A 133 -12.45 -13.89 4.02
N VAL A 134 -13.19 -12.80 3.80
CA VAL A 134 -14.66 -12.77 3.99
C VAL A 134 -15.32 -13.57 2.89
N SER A 135 -16.14 -14.55 3.27
CA SER A 135 -16.88 -15.40 2.33
C SER A 135 -18.22 -14.76 1.91
N VAL A 136 -18.87 -15.33 0.91
CA VAL A 136 -20.23 -14.93 0.51
C VAL A 136 -21.23 -15.25 1.61
N GLU A 137 -20.99 -16.34 2.35
CA GLU A 137 -21.80 -16.80 3.49
C GLU A 137 -21.67 -15.82 4.68
N ASP A 138 -20.49 -15.29 4.96
CA ASP A 138 -20.29 -14.28 6.00
C ASP A 138 -21.09 -13.01 5.69
N LEU A 139 -21.09 -12.59 4.41
CA LEU A 139 -21.91 -11.44 3.98
C LEU A 139 -23.42 -11.72 4.12
N ALA A 140 -23.85 -12.95 3.86
CA ALA A 140 -25.25 -13.35 4.04
C ALA A 140 -25.66 -13.28 5.51
N MET A 141 -24.83 -13.75 6.44
CA MET A 141 -25.08 -13.64 7.88
C MET A 141 -25.23 -12.18 8.32
N VAL A 142 -24.32 -11.29 7.92
CA VAL A 142 -24.39 -9.87 8.26
C VAL A 142 -25.62 -9.19 7.63
N GLU A 143 -26.01 -9.60 6.41
CA GLU A 143 -27.25 -9.13 5.74
C GLU A 143 -28.50 -9.51 6.54
N GLU A 144 -28.55 -10.72 7.10
CA GLU A 144 -29.66 -11.21 7.90
C GLU A 144 -29.78 -10.52 9.26
N GLU A 145 -28.63 -10.27 9.91
CA GLU A 145 -28.56 -9.64 11.24
C GLU A 145 -28.88 -8.13 11.25
N THR A 146 -28.86 -7.46 10.09
CA THR A 146 -29.05 -6.02 10.05
C THR A 146 -30.54 -5.64 9.91
N ASP A 147 -31.01 -4.75 10.78
CA ASP A 147 -32.37 -4.17 10.74
C ASP A 147 -32.50 -2.96 9.79
N ARG A 148 -31.37 -2.44 9.29
CA ARG A 148 -31.32 -1.26 8.42
C ARG A 148 -31.60 -1.64 6.98
N VAL A 149 -32.78 -1.34 6.47
CA VAL A 149 -33.26 -1.71 5.11
C VAL A 149 -32.26 -1.33 4.02
N LEU A 150 -31.75 -0.09 4.02
CA LEU A 150 -30.77 0.37 3.02
C LEU A 150 -29.44 -0.39 3.09
N LEU A 151 -28.98 -0.71 4.30
CA LEU A 151 -27.75 -1.49 4.48
C LEU A 151 -27.95 -2.94 4.02
N LYS A 152 -29.12 -3.52 4.32
CA LYS A 152 -29.50 -4.86 3.88
C LYS A 152 -29.52 -4.97 2.35
N ASP A 153 -30.15 -4.03 1.66
CA ASP A 153 -30.17 -4.00 0.19
C ASP A 153 -28.74 -3.80 -0.40
N LYS A 154 -27.91 -2.95 0.24
CA LYS A 154 -26.52 -2.76 -0.16
C LYS A 154 -25.67 -4.03 0.01
N LEU A 155 -25.82 -4.73 1.14
CA LEU A 155 -25.12 -5.99 1.40
C LEU A 155 -25.60 -7.10 0.45
N GLY A 156 -26.88 -7.17 0.15
CA GLY A 156 -27.46 -8.10 -0.82
C GLY A 156 -26.87 -7.90 -2.22
N ASP A 157 -26.79 -6.65 -2.69
CA ASP A 157 -26.19 -6.33 -3.98
C ASP A 157 -24.69 -6.65 -4.00
N LEU A 158 -23.95 -6.29 -2.93
CA LEU A 158 -22.52 -6.60 -2.81
C LEU A 158 -22.27 -8.11 -2.81
N LYS A 159 -23.06 -8.88 -2.04
CA LYS A 159 -23.01 -10.34 -1.99
C LYS A 159 -23.25 -10.95 -3.38
N THR A 160 -24.26 -10.47 -4.09
CA THR A 160 -24.62 -10.96 -5.43
C THR A 160 -23.49 -10.72 -6.43
N VAL A 161 -22.89 -9.53 -6.46
CA VAL A 161 -21.76 -9.22 -7.35
C VAL A 161 -20.50 -9.98 -6.94
N TYR A 162 -20.25 -10.10 -5.64
CA TYR A 162 -19.07 -10.82 -5.12
C TYR A 162 -19.15 -12.32 -5.41
N GLY A 163 -20.32 -12.95 -5.22
CA GLY A 163 -20.56 -14.34 -5.60
C GLY A 163 -20.32 -14.56 -7.09
N GLY A 164 -20.97 -13.78 -7.94
CA GLY A 164 -20.77 -13.90 -9.38
C GLY A 164 -19.33 -13.59 -9.85
N PHE A 165 -18.60 -12.72 -9.14
CA PHE A 165 -17.17 -12.50 -9.38
C PHE A 165 -16.35 -13.75 -9.03
N LYS A 166 -16.58 -14.35 -7.86
CA LYS A 166 -15.92 -15.59 -7.43
C LYS A 166 -16.17 -16.73 -8.41
N ASP A 167 -17.42 -16.97 -8.79
CA ASP A 167 -17.79 -18.01 -9.76
C ASP A 167 -17.09 -17.80 -11.11
N TYR A 168 -16.98 -16.53 -11.55
CA TYR A 168 -16.33 -16.23 -12.83
C TYR A 168 -14.82 -16.50 -12.80
N ILE A 169 -14.13 -16.20 -11.68
CA ILE A 169 -12.68 -16.38 -11.62
C ILE A 169 -12.26 -17.81 -11.29
N GLU A 170 -13.09 -18.59 -10.58
CA GLU A 170 -12.75 -19.89 -10.02
C GLU A 170 -12.16 -20.87 -11.04
N SER A 171 -12.62 -20.81 -12.30
CA SER A 171 -12.19 -21.75 -13.34
C SER A 171 -11.00 -21.26 -14.20
N HIS A 172 -10.65 -19.97 -14.19
CA HIS A 172 -9.74 -19.39 -15.18
C HIS A 172 -8.66 -18.49 -14.59
N TYR A 173 -8.89 -17.89 -13.45
CA TYR A 173 -8.05 -16.84 -12.89
C TYR A 173 -7.88 -17.02 -11.39
N ILE A 174 -6.87 -16.34 -10.84
CA ILE A 174 -6.73 -16.11 -9.40
C ILE A 174 -6.53 -14.62 -9.15
N THR A 175 -6.89 -14.16 -7.98
CA THR A 175 -6.57 -12.79 -7.55
C THR A 175 -5.21 -12.73 -6.87
N ALA A 176 -4.63 -11.53 -6.78
CA ALA A 176 -3.35 -11.34 -6.09
C ALA A 176 -3.44 -11.71 -4.59
N GLU A 177 -4.62 -11.58 -4.00
CA GLU A 177 -4.92 -11.95 -2.60
C GLU A 177 -4.91 -13.47 -2.42
N GLU A 178 -5.45 -14.24 -3.38
CA GLU A 178 -5.51 -15.70 -3.34
C GLU A 178 -4.14 -16.39 -3.46
N ILE A 179 -3.12 -15.69 -3.97
CA ILE A 179 -1.75 -16.21 -4.01
C ILE A 179 -1.28 -16.67 -2.62
N LEU A 180 -1.58 -15.88 -1.58
CA LEU A 180 -1.18 -16.23 -0.22
C LEU A 180 -1.98 -17.40 0.36
N ASP A 181 -3.24 -17.58 -0.05
CA ASP A 181 -4.04 -18.75 0.33
C ASP A 181 -3.49 -20.04 -0.30
N ILE A 182 -3.04 -19.96 -1.57
CA ILE A 182 -2.36 -21.08 -2.23
C ILE A 182 -1.03 -21.37 -1.52
N LEU A 183 -0.29 -20.33 -1.14
CA LEU A 183 0.95 -20.48 -0.36
C LEU A 183 0.67 -21.22 0.96
N CYS A 184 -0.36 -20.83 1.72
CA CYS A 184 -0.72 -21.54 2.96
C CYS A 184 -0.92 -23.06 2.75
N ARG A 185 -1.55 -23.44 1.63
CA ARG A 185 -1.79 -24.86 1.32
C ARG A 185 -0.54 -25.61 0.87
N LYS A 186 0.42 -24.95 0.25
CA LYS A 186 1.63 -25.55 -0.34
C LYS A 186 2.85 -25.48 0.55
N LEU A 187 2.92 -24.49 1.42
CA LEU A 187 4.07 -24.24 2.30
C LEU A 187 4.50 -25.44 3.15
N PRO A 188 3.59 -26.26 3.74
CA PRO A 188 3.98 -27.44 4.51
C PRO A 188 4.74 -28.50 3.69
N GLN A 189 4.63 -28.49 2.35
CA GLN A 189 5.30 -29.41 1.45
C GLN A 189 6.71 -28.93 1.04
N TRP A 190 7.04 -27.67 1.37
CA TRP A 190 8.30 -27.07 0.99
C TRP A 190 9.40 -27.41 2.01
N GLU A 191 10.21 -28.42 1.67
CA GLU A 191 11.24 -28.96 2.56
C GLU A 191 12.26 -27.93 3.09
N PRO A 192 12.70 -26.90 2.31
CA PRO A 192 13.64 -25.91 2.84
C PRO A 192 13.15 -25.18 4.09
N LEU A 193 11.83 -25.07 4.29
CA LEU A 193 11.26 -24.43 5.47
C LEU A 193 11.70 -25.09 6.78
N LYS A 194 11.82 -26.41 6.79
CA LYS A 194 12.19 -27.19 7.99
C LYS A 194 13.57 -26.81 8.54
N ASN A 195 14.47 -26.37 7.68
CA ASN A 195 15.81 -25.94 8.07
C ASN A 195 15.98 -24.42 7.96
N SER A 196 14.90 -23.65 8.12
CA SER A 196 14.92 -22.21 8.03
C SER A 196 14.62 -21.51 9.36
N VAL A 197 15.21 -20.35 9.56
CA VAL A 197 14.83 -19.35 10.57
C VAL A 197 14.08 -18.22 9.87
N ILE A 198 12.87 -17.92 10.33
CA ILE A 198 12.00 -16.92 9.74
C ILE A 198 12.07 -15.62 10.54
N LEU A 199 12.28 -14.52 9.87
CA LEU A 199 12.50 -13.20 10.45
C LEU A 199 11.43 -12.25 9.91
N LEU A 200 10.50 -11.83 10.79
CA LEU A 200 9.41 -10.93 10.46
C LEU A 200 9.75 -9.52 10.93
N ASP A 201 10.05 -8.62 10.01
CA ASP A 201 10.43 -7.23 10.34
C ASP A 201 9.69 -6.21 9.47
N GLY A 202 9.48 -4.99 10.02
CA GLY A 202 8.84 -3.88 9.33
C GLY A 202 7.31 -3.94 9.23
N TYR A 203 6.66 -4.89 9.89
CA TYR A 203 5.19 -4.99 9.94
C TYR A 203 4.63 -4.26 11.15
N THR A 204 3.53 -3.54 10.95
CA THR A 204 2.74 -2.95 12.04
C THR A 204 1.64 -3.90 12.54
N GLY A 205 1.23 -4.86 11.72
CA GLY A 205 0.24 -5.89 11.99
C GLY A 205 0.14 -6.84 10.80
N PHE A 206 -0.66 -7.88 10.91
CA PHE A 206 -0.84 -8.89 9.86
C PHE A 206 -2.30 -8.99 9.44
N THR A 207 -2.53 -9.30 8.17
CA THR A 207 -3.84 -9.73 7.68
C THR A 207 -4.15 -11.16 8.15
N PRO A 208 -5.42 -11.61 8.12
CA PRO A 208 -5.77 -12.96 8.52
C PRO A 208 -4.95 -14.06 7.81
N VAL A 209 -4.70 -13.92 6.51
CA VAL A 209 -3.89 -14.89 5.75
C VAL A 209 -2.41 -14.84 6.16
N GLN A 210 -1.88 -13.65 6.49
CA GLN A 210 -0.51 -13.52 6.98
C GLN A 210 -0.36 -14.13 8.38
N TYR A 211 -1.38 -14.07 9.24
CA TYR A 211 -1.38 -14.79 10.52
C TYR A 211 -1.35 -16.30 10.31
N ARG A 212 -2.15 -16.85 9.35
CA ARG A 212 -2.08 -18.27 8.99
C ARG A 212 -0.69 -18.68 8.49
N LEU A 213 -0.04 -17.83 7.69
CA LEU A 213 1.35 -18.07 7.25
C LEU A 213 2.33 -18.03 8.42
N ALA A 214 2.19 -17.09 9.35
CA ALA A 214 3.02 -17.02 10.56
C ALA A 214 2.83 -18.25 11.44
N GLU A 215 1.62 -18.79 11.56
CA GLU A 215 1.31 -20.05 12.23
C GLU A 215 2.03 -21.23 11.57
N LEU A 216 1.94 -21.34 10.23
CA LEU A 216 2.64 -22.38 9.47
C LEU A 216 4.16 -22.25 9.60
N PHE A 217 4.71 -21.05 9.63
CA PHE A 217 6.13 -20.85 9.92
C PHE A 217 6.50 -21.36 11.31
N MET A 218 5.72 -21.03 12.33
CA MET A 218 5.97 -21.53 13.70
C MET A 218 5.93 -23.06 13.78
N ILE A 219 5.02 -23.72 13.03
CA ILE A 219 4.87 -25.18 13.04
C ILE A 219 5.97 -25.89 12.24
N HIS A 220 6.47 -25.29 11.16
CA HIS A 220 7.31 -26.02 10.20
C HIS A 220 8.75 -25.52 10.11
N SER A 221 9.08 -24.33 10.65
CA SER A 221 10.46 -23.81 10.65
C SER A 221 11.19 -24.10 11.96
N ARG A 222 12.49 -23.83 12.01
CA ARG A 222 13.30 -23.96 13.24
C ARG A 222 12.93 -22.93 14.29
N GLU A 223 12.82 -21.69 13.86
CA GLU A 223 12.55 -20.54 14.72
C GLU A 223 11.84 -19.44 13.94
N VAL A 224 10.94 -18.73 14.61
CA VAL A 224 10.33 -17.48 14.11
C VAL A 224 10.73 -16.34 15.03
N ILE A 225 11.34 -15.31 14.48
CA ILE A 225 11.68 -14.08 15.21
C ILE A 225 10.84 -12.93 14.65
N CYS A 226 10.08 -12.25 15.50
CA CYS A 226 9.20 -11.17 15.09
C CYS A 226 9.60 -9.85 15.76
N CYS A 227 9.96 -8.84 14.95
CA CYS A 227 10.20 -7.47 15.42
C CYS A 227 8.88 -6.74 15.59
N VAL A 228 8.66 -6.15 16.78
CA VAL A 228 7.43 -5.43 17.10
C VAL A 228 7.73 -4.07 17.73
N THR A 229 6.92 -3.08 17.37
CA THR A 229 6.99 -1.76 18.01
C THR A 229 6.10 -1.75 19.25
N ALA A 230 6.73 -1.54 20.42
CA ALA A 230 6.07 -1.52 21.71
C ALA A 230 6.79 -0.57 22.68
N ASP A 231 6.09 -0.15 23.71
CA ASP A 231 6.67 0.66 24.78
C ASP A 231 7.20 -0.27 25.90
N PRO A 232 8.49 -0.17 26.29
CA PRO A 232 9.06 -1.02 27.33
C PRO A 232 8.43 -0.78 28.73
N ARG A 233 7.71 0.33 28.91
CA ARG A 233 6.98 0.66 30.14
C ARG A 233 5.66 -0.09 30.27
N GLU A 234 5.25 -0.83 29.24
CA GLU A 234 3.98 -1.53 29.17
C GLU A 234 4.17 -3.05 29.11
N MET A 235 3.14 -3.78 29.55
CA MET A 235 3.16 -5.24 29.49
C MET A 235 2.95 -5.70 28.05
N LEU A 236 3.99 -6.26 27.43
CA LEU A 236 3.98 -6.70 26.04
C LEU A 236 2.88 -7.72 25.72
N TYR A 237 2.63 -8.64 26.66
CA TYR A 237 1.70 -9.77 26.49
C TYR A 237 0.28 -9.49 27.02
N LYS A 238 -0.05 -8.23 27.32
CA LYS A 238 -1.38 -7.86 27.79
C LYS A 238 -2.18 -7.21 26.67
N GLU A 239 -3.38 -7.73 26.37
CA GLU A 239 -4.31 -7.12 25.42
C GLU A 239 -4.62 -5.66 25.81
N CYS A 240 -4.86 -4.82 24.80
CA CYS A 240 -5.20 -3.43 24.97
C CYS A 240 -6.28 -3.02 23.95
N THR A 241 -6.90 -1.87 24.18
CA THR A 241 -7.95 -1.35 23.29
C THR A 241 -7.35 -0.69 22.04
N MET A 242 -8.15 -0.58 20.96
CA MET A 242 -7.73 -0.01 19.68
C MET A 242 -7.24 1.44 19.78
N GLN A 243 -7.65 2.18 20.81
CA GLN A 243 -7.20 3.56 21.05
C GLN A 243 -5.79 3.63 21.63
N HIS A 244 -5.23 2.51 22.03
CA HIS A 244 -3.89 2.47 22.62
C HIS A 244 -2.81 2.72 21.55
N LEU A 245 -1.80 3.53 21.88
CA LEU A 245 -0.77 3.96 20.93
C LEU A 245 -0.03 2.77 20.25
N PHE A 246 0.23 1.71 21.00
CA PHE A 246 0.91 0.51 20.50
C PHE A 246 -0.02 -0.69 20.33
N TYR A 247 -1.32 -0.44 20.12
CA TYR A 247 -2.32 -1.49 19.93
C TYR A 247 -1.89 -2.53 18.89
N MET A 248 -1.50 -2.09 17.69
CA MET A 248 -1.18 -3.00 16.59
C MET A 248 -0.04 -3.96 16.92
N GLY A 249 1.05 -3.45 17.51
CA GLY A 249 2.19 -4.28 17.93
C GLY A 249 1.81 -5.26 19.02
N ARG A 250 1.12 -4.80 20.07
CA ARG A 250 0.68 -5.65 21.20
C ARG A 250 -0.35 -6.70 20.77
N HIS A 251 -1.33 -6.32 19.97
CA HIS A 251 -2.30 -7.26 19.41
C HIS A 251 -1.61 -8.36 18.60
N THR A 252 -0.62 -7.99 17.77
CA THR A 252 0.19 -8.96 17.02
C THR A 252 0.91 -9.94 17.95
N VAL A 253 1.56 -9.43 18.99
CA VAL A 253 2.26 -10.27 19.98
C VAL A 253 1.30 -11.21 20.70
N CYS A 254 0.19 -10.70 21.22
CA CYS A 254 -0.81 -11.52 21.92
C CYS A 254 -1.38 -12.63 21.02
N ARG A 255 -1.68 -12.29 19.76
CA ARG A 255 -2.22 -13.25 18.80
C ARG A 255 -1.21 -14.32 18.39
N LEU A 256 0.03 -13.95 18.07
CA LEU A 256 1.08 -14.92 17.74
C LEU A 256 1.43 -15.80 18.94
N ARG A 257 1.46 -15.22 20.15
CA ARG A 257 1.68 -16.00 21.37
C ARG A 257 0.57 -17.03 21.60
N LYS A 258 -0.70 -16.63 21.44
CA LYS A 258 -1.84 -17.55 21.57
C LYS A 258 -1.75 -18.70 20.58
N MET A 259 -1.43 -18.43 19.31
CA MET A 259 -1.19 -19.46 18.28
C MET A 259 -0.04 -20.40 18.67
N ALA A 260 1.07 -19.85 19.19
CA ALA A 260 2.19 -20.66 19.65
C ALA A 260 1.79 -21.58 20.82
N GLU A 261 1.00 -21.09 21.79
CA GLU A 261 0.46 -21.87 22.92
C GLU A 261 -0.47 -22.99 22.43
N GLU A 262 -1.36 -22.72 21.46
CA GLU A 262 -2.26 -23.72 20.86
C GLU A 262 -1.51 -24.87 20.18
N HIS A 263 -0.33 -24.60 19.61
CA HIS A 263 0.53 -25.59 18.97
C HIS A 263 1.67 -26.10 19.87
N HIS A 264 1.67 -25.79 21.16
CA HIS A 264 2.73 -26.17 22.12
C HIS A 264 4.14 -25.73 21.71
N ILE A 265 4.25 -24.59 21.02
CA ILE A 265 5.52 -24.01 20.56
C ILE A 265 6.08 -23.13 21.66
N PRO A 266 7.32 -23.32 22.13
CA PRO A 266 7.92 -22.51 23.18
C PRO A 266 8.11 -21.07 22.71
N VAL A 267 7.65 -20.13 23.53
CA VAL A 267 7.91 -18.70 23.35
C VAL A 267 9.14 -18.36 24.18
N LEU A 268 10.22 -17.98 23.50
CA LEU A 268 11.47 -17.58 24.13
C LEU A 268 11.32 -16.22 24.80
N LYS A 269 12.21 -15.93 25.75
CA LYS A 269 12.26 -14.61 26.37
C LYS A 269 12.44 -13.53 25.31
N GLU A 270 11.62 -12.50 25.39
CA GLU A 270 11.70 -11.35 24.49
C GLU A 270 13.01 -10.57 24.68
N VAL A 271 13.47 -9.97 23.60
CA VAL A 271 14.61 -9.05 23.60
C VAL A 271 14.08 -7.63 23.51
N TRP A 272 14.38 -6.81 24.52
CA TRP A 272 14.03 -5.41 24.52
C TRP A 272 15.19 -4.55 24.00
N CYS A 273 14.92 -3.77 22.94
CA CYS A 273 15.79 -2.71 22.48
C CYS A 273 15.30 -1.39 23.08
N ASP A 274 15.72 -1.11 24.33
CA ASP A 274 15.25 0.03 25.12
C ASP A 274 16.37 0.96 25.62
N ASN A 275 17.57 0.81 25.09
CA ASN A 275 18.69 1.69 25.39
C ASN A 275 18.34 3.15 25.08
N ARG A 276 18.72 4.06 26.00
CA ARG A 276 18.49 5.49 25.86
C ARG A 276 19.83 6.26 25.84
N PRO A 277 19.95 7.28 24.98
CA PRO A 277 19.00 7.66 23.92
C PRO A 277 18.80 6.54 22.89
N ALA A 278 17.62 6.48 22.27
CA ALA A 278 17.32 5.48 21.25
C ALA A 278 18.36 5.57 20.09
N TRP A 279 18.66 4.43 19.48
CA TRP A 279 19.72 4.34 18.46
C TRP A 279 19.67 5.44 17.41
N ARG A 280 18.47 5.72 16.86
CA ARG A 280 18.26 6.75 15.83
C ARG A 280 18.46 8.16 16.33
N PHE A 281 18.20 8.39 17.61
CA PHE A 281 18.16 9.72 18.22
C PHE A 281 19.36 10.01 19.14
N LYS A 282 20.50 9.29 18.94
CA LYS A 282 21.71 9.48 19.77
C LYS A 282 22.24 10.90 19.73
N GLU A 283 22.13 11.55 18.56
CA GLU A 283 22.63 12.91 18.34
C GLU A 283 21.54 13.98 18.54
N SER A 284 20.29 13.60 18.78
CA SER A 284 19.18 14.51 19.01
C SER A 284 18.39 14.16 20.27
N PRO A 285 18.77 14.68 21.43
CA PRO A 285 18.04 14.49 22.68
C PRO A 285 16.58 14.96 22.60
N GLN A 286 16.30 15.94 21.76
CA GLN A 286 14.93 16.47 21.55
C GLN A 286 14.02 15.46 20.87
N LEU A 287 14.50 14.80 19.83
CA LEU A 287 13.75 13.76 19.13
C LEU A 287 13.59 12.51 20.01
N ASP A 288 14.59 12.16 20.81
CA ASP A 288 14.48 11.08 21.81
C ASP A 288 13.44 11.42 22.88
N PHE A 289 13.43 12.68 23.36
CA PHE A 289 12.41 13.15 24.29
C PHE A 289 11.01 13.15 23.68
N LEU A 290 10.88 13.60 22.43
CA LEU A 290 9.60 13.59 21.70
C LEU A 290 9.08 12.17 21.55
N GLU A 291 9.90 11.22 21.09
CA GLU A 291 9.52 9.80 20.95
C GLU A 291 9.02 9.22 22.27
N GLN A 292 9.68 9.54 23.38
CA GLN A 292 9.32 9.02 24.69
C GLN A 292 8.03 9.58 25.25
N ASN A 293 7.60 10.79 24.87
CA ASN A 293 6.56 11.53 25.56
C ASN A 293 5.35 11.88 24.68
N LEU A 294 5.50 11.94 23.36
CA LEU A 294 4.41 12.24 22.42
C LEU A 294 3.26 11.21 22.59
N TYR A 295 2.04 11.71 22.73
CA TYR A 295 0.83 10.92 22.97
C TYR A 295 0.82 10.05 24.25
N ARG A 296 1.76 10.27 25.17
CA ARG A 296 1.79 9.57 26.47
C ARG A 296 1.01 10.30 27.56
N TYR A 297 0.63 11.56 27.33
CA TYR A 297 -0.14 12.41 28.25
C TYR A 297 0.45 12.48 29.67
N ASN A 298 1.78 12.41 29.77
CA ASN A 298 2.50 12.37 31.04
C ASN A 298 2.89 13.76 31.61
N GLY A 299 2.47 14.85 30.95
CA GLY A 299 2.72 16.23 31.36
C GLY A 299 4.19 16.68 31.26
N LYS A 300 5.10 15.87 30.72
CA LYS A 300 6.50 16.26 30.61
C LYS A 300 6.68 17.27 29.47
N ILE A 301 7.46 18.31 29.75
CA ILE A 301 7.74 19.41 28.83
C ILE A 301 9.25 19.50 28.62
N TRP A 302 9.67 19.69 27.38
CA TRP A 302 11.04 20.03 27.04
C TRP A 302 11.35 21.45 27.54
N LYS A 303 12.47 21.62 28.29
CA LYS A 303 12.77 22.88 28.99
C LYS A 303 13.75 23.78 28.22
N ASN A 304 14.50 23.23 27.29
CA ASN A 304 15.49 23.99 26.53
C ASN A 304 14.89 24.46 25.21
N ASP A 305 15.55 25.43 24.55
CA ASP A 305 15.15 25.85 23.21
C ASP A 305 15.28 24.70 22.21
N PRO A 306 14.23 24.46 21.39
CA PRO A 306 14.30 23.43 20.38
C PRO A 306 15.26 23.83 19.24
N GLN A 307 16.18 22.93 18.92
CA GLN A 307 17.14 23.10 17.81
C GLN A 307 16.80 22.19 16.62
N ASP A 308 16.31 20.97 16.91
CA ASP A 308 16.09 19.94 15.89
C ASP A 308 14.63 19.88 15.41
N ILE A 309 13.72 20.61 16.07
CA ILE A 309 12.28 20.58 15.77
C ILE A 309 11.81 22.01 15.50
N GLN A 310 11.24 22.22 14.31
CA GLN A 310 10.65 23.48 13.92
C GLN A 310 9.19 23.27 13.50
N ILE A 311 8.34 24.25 13.81
CA ILE A 311 6.94 24.25 13.40
C ILE A 311 6.70 25.50 12.56
N PHE A 312 6.27 25.29 11.33
CA PHE A 312 5.84 26.35 10.43
C PHE A 312 4.37 26.13 10.07
N ARG A 313 3.62 27.21 9.95
CA ARG A 313 2.24 27.19 9.48
C ARG A 313 2.08 28.22 8.36
N GLY A 314 1.89 27.70 7.14
CA GLY A 314 1.56 28.52 5.98
C GLY A 314 0.07 28.90 5.93
N LYS A 315 -0.26 29.90 5.15
CA LYS A 315 -1.65 30.32 4.87
C LYS A 315 -2.36 29.34 3.94
N ASN A 316 -1.58 28.65 3.11
CA ASN A 316 -2.05 27.69 2.13
C ASN A 316 -0.95 26.66 1.81
N PRO A 317 -1.26 25.55 1.12
CA PRO A 317 -0.29 24.54 0.73
C PRO A 317 0.91 25.05 -0.08
N ALA A 318 0.72 26.09 -0.91
CA ALA A 318 1.79 26.67 -1.70
C ALA A 318 2.86 27.34 -0.83
N GLU A 319 2.45 28.14 0.18
CA GLU A 319 3.37 28.77 1.14
C GLU A 319 4.10 27.73 2.00
N GLU A 320 3.42 26.68 2.41
CA GLU A 320 4.05 25.58 3.16
C GLU A 320 5.09 24.84 2.30
N THR A 321 4.79 24.58 1.03
CA THR A 321 5.72 23.93 0.10
C THR A 321 6.92 24.83 -0.22
N GLU A 322 6.72 26.13 -0.40
CA GLU A 322 7.81 27.08 -0.60
C GLU A 322 8.75 27.16 0.60
N TYR A 323 8.20 27.15 1.81
CA TYR A 323 9.01 27.06 3.03
C TYR A 323 9.83 25.75 3.09
N VAL A 324 9.22 24.62 2.71
CA VAL A 324 9.92 23.33 2.62
C VAL A 324 11.07 23.39 1.60
N CYS A 325 10.87 23.98 0.43
CA CYS A 325 11.93 24.22 -0.57
C CYS A 325 13.09 25.01 0.02
N SER A 326 12.79 26.09 0.74
CA SER A 326 13.79 26.92 1.40
C SER A 326 14.59 26.15 2.43
N CYS A 327 13.92 25.35 3.26
CA CYS A 327 14.57 24.47 4.25
C CYS A 327 15.48 23.42 3.60
N ILE A 328 15.01 22.78 2.51
CA ILE A 328 15.81 21.81 1.77
C ILE A 328 17.08 22.46 1.20
N ASN A 329 16.93 23.60 0.54
CA ASN A 329 18.08 24.33 -0.03
C ASN A 329 19.06 24.79 1.04
N GLU A 330 18.58 25.26 2.17
CA GLU A 330 19.45 25.63 3.30
C GLU A 330 20.25 24.44 3.81
N LYS A 331 19.60 23.30 4.05
CA LYS A 331 20.27 22.09 4.53
C LYS A 331 21.29 21.53 3.54
N VAL A 332 21.00 21.58 2.26
CA VAL A 332 21.93 21.11 1.23
C VAL A 332 23.11 22.07 1.06
N GLN A 333 22.85 23.39 1.01
CA GLN A 333 23.89 24.39 0.72
C GLN A 333 24.74 24.74 1.93
N LYS A 334 24.15 24.84 3.14
CA LYS A 334 24.85 25.29 4.34
C LYS A 334 25.31 24.13 5.21
N GLU A 335 24.52 23.05 5.32
CA GLU A 335 24.81 21.90 6.19
C GLU A 335 25.46 20.74 5.42
N GLY A 336 25.56 20.82 4.09
CA GLY A 336 26.19 19.79 3.25
C GLY A 336 25.41 18.47 3.16
N MET A 337 24.12 18.49 3.49
CA MET A 337 23.24 17.33 3.34
C MET A 337 23.02 17.01 1.85
N ARG A 338 22.74 15.76 1.54
CA ARG A 338 22.40 15.35 0.18
C ARG A 338 20.88 15.27 0.07
N TYR A 339 20.32 15.59 -1.09
CA TYR A 339 18.87 15.47 -1.34
C TYR A 339 18.30 14.11 -0.94
N ARG A 340 19.03 13.02 -1.15
CA ARG A 340 18.62 11.66 -0.76
C ARG A 340 18.53 11.41 0.74
N ASP A 341 19.10 12.30 1.56
CA ASP A 341 19.08 12.20 3.02
C ASP A 341 17.87 12.96 3.61
N LEU A 342 17.11 13.65 2.74
CA LEU A 342 15.93 14.45 3.10
C LEU A 342 14.66 13.76 2.64
N ALA A 343 13.61 13.78 3.47
CA ALA A 343 12.31 13.23 3.14
C ALA A 343 11.20 14.22 3.51
N VAL A 344 10.22 14.35 2.62
CA VAL A 344 8.97 15.09 2.88
C VAL A 344 7.84 14.07 3.00
N VAL A 345 7.08 14.15 4.08
CA VAL A 345 5.99 13.22 4.36
C VAL A 345 4.68 14.01 4.48
N THR A 346 3.66 13.59 3.73
CA THR A 346 2.31 14.15 3.81
C THR A 346 1.27 13.05 3.97
N GLY A 347 0.21 13.32 4.71
CA GLY A 347 -0.97 12.46 4.79
C GLY A 347 -1.98 12.69 3.65
N ASP A 348 -1.80 13.77 2.87
CA ASP A 348 -2.69 14.14 1.76
C ASP A 348 -1.89 14.45 0.49
N LEU A 349 -1.46 13.38 -0.19
CA LEU A 349 -0.72 13.51 -1.43
C LEU A 349 -1.58 14.06 -2.57
N ALA A 350 -2.90 13.84 -2.53
CA ALA A 350 -3.80 14.33 -3.56
C ALA A 350 -3.83 15.87 -3.63
N SER A 351 -3.82 16.53 -2.46
CA SER A 351 -3.80 17.98 -2.37
C SER A 351 -2.39 18.56 -2.56
N TYR A 352 -1.37 17.95 -1.98
CA TYR A 352 0.00 18.50 -1.97
C TYR A 352 0.86 18.05 -3.15
N GLY A 353 0.61 16.88 -3.76
CA GLY A 353 1.52 16.28 -4.71
C GLY A 353 1.82 17.14 -5.95
N LYS A 354 0.81 17.76 -6.54
CA LYS A 354 0.98 18.65 -7.71
C LYS A 354 1.76 19.91 -7.34
N GLU A 355 1.47 20.50 -6.19
CA GLU A 355 2.14 21.73 -5.72
C GLU A 355 3.60 21.46 -5.38
N ILE A 356 3.88 20.34 -4.67
CA ILE A 356 5.25 19.91 -4.35
C ILE A 356 6.05 19.69 -5.64
N ALA A 357 5.50 18.94 -6.62
CA ALA A 357 6.17 18.68 -7.88
C ALA A 357 6.53 19.99 -8.61
N HIS A 358 5.55 20.90 -8.72
CA HIS A 358 5.74 22.19 -9.37
C HIS A 358 6.83 23.04 -8.69
N ARG A 359 6.75 23.19 -7.37
CA ARG A 359 7.73 24.01 -6.62
C ARG A 359 9.12 23.40 -6.59
N PHE A 360 9.23 22.08 -6.53
CA PHE A 360 10.53 21.40 -6.56
C PHE A 360 11.18 21.52 -7.94
N ASP A 361 10.40 21.43 -9.03
CA ASP A 361 10.88 21.68 -10.39
C ASP A 361 11.37 23.13 -10.56
N GLU A 362 10.60 24.13 -10.07
CA GLU A 362 11.01 25.53 -10.08
C GLU A 362 12.28 25.81 -9.27
N ALA A 363 12.42 25.14 -8.10
CA ALA A 363 13.57 25.30 -7.23
C ALA A 363 14.78 24.43 -7.65
N GLY A 364 14.67 23.62 -8.70
CA GLY A 364 15.73 22.70 -9.14
C GLY A 364 16.05 21.59 -8.15
N ILE A 365 15.10 21.22 -7.30
CA ILE A 365 15.26 20.16 -6.28
C ILE A 365 14.94 18.82 -6.92
N PRO A 366 15.90 17.86 -7.01
CA PRO A 366 15.63 16.53 -7.50
C PRO A 366 14.80 15.75 -6.46
N TYR A 367 13.71 15.14 -6.88
CA TYR A 367 12.81 14.41 -5.99
C TYR A 367 12.29 13.12 -6.63
N PHE A 368 11.83 12.21 -5.79
CA PHE A 368 11.00 11.08 -6.15
C PHE A 368 9.66 11.21 -5.43
N LEU A 369 8.58 11.24 -6.21
CA LEU A 369 7.21 11.29 -5.70
C LEU A 369 6.55 9.92 -5.96
N ASP A 370 6.20 9.22 -4.87
CA ASP A 370 5.52 7.92 -4.96
C ASP A 370 4.01 8.13 -5.25
N ASP A 371 3.72 8.60 -6.47
CA ASP A 371 2.37 8.83 -6.96
C ASP A 371 2.19 8.16 -8.34
N LYS A 372 1.04 7.52 -8.49
CA LYS A 372 0.64 6.91 -9.77
C LYS A 372 -0.01 7.98 -10.64
N LYS A 373 0.72 8.46 -11.65
CA LYS A 373 0.15 9.39 -12.62
C LYS A 373 -0.87 8.70 -13.51
N SER A 374 -2.03 9.34 -13.68
CA SER A 374 -3.04 8.88 -14.64
C SER A 374 -2.55 9.12 -16.07
N ILE A 375 -2.59 8.10 -16.92
CA ILE A 375 -2.31 8.24 -18.35
C ILE A 375 -3.46 8.88 -19.12
N LEU A 376 -4.61 9.09 -18.47
CA LEU A 376 -5.82 9.66 -19.11
C LEU A 376 -5.64 11.11 -19.56
N GLU A 377 -4.67 11.82 -18.96
CA GLU A 377 -4.33 13.20 -19.36
C GLU A 377 -3.36 13.24 -20.56
N ASN A 378 -2.88 12.08 -21.04
CA ASN A 378 -1.99 12.01 -22.18
C ASN A 378 -2.80 12.27 -23.50
N PRO A 379 -2.40 13.23 -24.34
CA PRO A 379 -3.13 13.54 -25.56
C PRO A 379 -3.33 12.36 -26.52
N PHE A 380 -2.41 11.41 -26.57
CA PHE A 380 -2.55 10.19 -27.38
C PHE A 380 -3.63 9.26 -26.84
N ILE A 381 -3.71 9.10 -25.51
CA ILE A 381 -4.79 8.34 -24.87
C ILE A 381 -6.14 9.01 -25.08
N GLU A 382 -6.16 10.36 -25.01
CA GLU A 382 -7.37 11.14 -25.27
C GLU A 382 -7.82 11.01 -26.74
N LEU A 383 -6.88 10.93 -27.70
CA LEU A 383 -7.19 10.64 -29.11
C LEU A 383 -7.96 9.33 -29.24
N ILE A 384 -7.44 8.24 -28.62
CA ILE A 384 -8.07 6.91 -28.69
C ILE A 384 -9.46 6.93 -28.04
N ARG A 385 -9.57 7.55 -26.87
CA ARG A 385 -10.86 7.64 -26.15
C ARG A 385 -11.88 8.43 -26.94
N ALA A 386 -11.49 9.62 -27.42
CA ALA A 386 -12.40 10.47 -28.19
C ALA A 386 -12.82 9.82 -29.52
N ALA A 387 -11.92 9.07 -30.18
CA ALA A 387 -12.25 8.29 -31.35
C ALA A 387 -13.31 7.19 -31.04
N LEU A 388 -13.12 6.46 -29.94
CA LEU A 388 -14.08 5.41 -29.51
C LEU A 388 -15.43 6.02 -29.11
N ASP A 389 -15.44 7.16 -28.42
CA ASP A 389 -16.66 7.87 -28.07
C ASP A 389 -17.36 8.40 -29.33
N GLY A 390 -16.60 8.90 -30.30
CA GLY A 390 -17.14 9.37 -31.58
C GLY A 390 -17.79 8.27 -32.44
N VAL A 391 -17.25 7.04 -32.38
CA VAL A 391 -17.87 5.87 -33.02
C VAL A 391 -19.16 5.43 -32.33
N LYS A 392 -19.22 5.57 -31.02
CA LYS A 392 -20.40 5.21 -30.21
C LYS A 392 -21.53 6.22 -30.37
N ASP A 393 -21.21 7.48 -30.37
CA ASP A 393 -22.16 8.59 -30.34
C ASP A 393 -21.51 9.80 -31.03
N ALA A 394 -21.62 9.97 -32.29
CA ALA A 394 -21.01 11.07 -33.07
C ALA A 394 -21.38 12.48 -32.55
N SER A 395 -21.26 12.68 -31.22
CA SER A 395 -21.56 13.94 -30.55
C SER A 395 -20.50 14.99 -30.90
N TYR A 396 -20.94 16.22 -30.85
CA TYR A 396 -20.07 17.38 -31.05
C TYR A 396 -18.88 17.37 -30.11
N GLU A 397 -19.10 16.99 -28.86
CA GLU A 397 -18.08 16.94 -27.83
C GLU A 397 -17.01 15.90 -28.15
N SER A 398 -17.39 14.68 -28.54
CA SER A 398 -16.43 13.61 -28.87
C SER A 398 -15.57 13.96 -30.09
N ILE A 399 -16.18 14.56 -31.12
CA ILE A 399 -15.45 14.99 -32.34
C ILE A 399 -14.46 16.11 -32.00
N PHE A 400 -14.87 17.11 -31.20
CA PHE A 400 -13.97 18.20 -30.84
C PHE A 400 -12.85 17.77 -29.92
N ARG A 401 -13.11 16.85 -28.99
CA ARG A 401 -12.06 16.26 -28.16
C ARG A 401 -11.04 15.53 -29.03
N TYR A 402 -11.49 14.75 -30.03
CA TYR A 402 -10.63 14.06 -30.99
C TYR A 402 -9.74 15.06 -31.77
N LEU A 403 -10.31 16.10 -32.35
CA LEU A 403 -9.56 17.10 -33.10
C LEU A 403 -8.58 17.90 -32.25
N LYS A 404 -8.94 18.23 -31.00
CA LYS A 404 -8.10 19.01 -30.07
C LYS A 404 -6.87 18.27 -29.55
N THR A 405 -6.77 16.96 -29.74
CA THR A 405 -5.58 16.21 -29.35
C THR A 405 -4.30 16.64 -30.08
N GLY A 406 -4.44 17.30 -31.22
CA GLY A 406 -3.34 17.77 -32.05
C GLY A 406 -2.60 16.65 -32.80
N PHE A 407 -3.18 15.45 -32.88
CA PHE A 407 -2.65 14.34 -33.68
C PHE A 407 -3.35 14.17 -35.03
N VAL A 408 -4.47 14.86 -35.23
CA VAL A 408 -5.28 14.79 -36.45
C VAL A 408 -4.94 15.98 -37.33
N TYR A 409 -3.98 15.77 -38.19
CA TYR A 409 -3.58 16.74 -39.26
C TYR A 409 -3.14 15.93 -40.48
N ASP A 410 -3.25 16.54 -41.64
CA ASP A 410 -2.74 16.01 -42.90
C ASP A 410 -1.65 16.91 -43.47
N GLU A 411 -1.16 16.59 -44.65
CA GLU A 411 -0.14 17.39 -45.37
C GLU A 411 -0.65 18.79 -45.77
N THR A 412 -1.97 19.00 -45.70
CA THR A 412 -2.61 20.25 -46.14
C THR A 412 -2.75 21.26 -44.98
N TYR A 413 -2.85 20.79 -43.72
CA TYR A 413 -3.06 21.63 -42.53
C TYR A 413 -2.01 21.36 -41.47
N SER A 414 -1.35 22.45 -41.04
CA SER A 414 -0.44 22.38 -39.90
C SER A 414 -1.20 22.12 -38.57
N ARG A 415 -0.49 21.63 -37.59
CA ARG A 415 -1.04 21.41 -36.24
C ARG A 415 -1.68 22.67 -35.63
N GLU A 416 -1.08 23.84 -35.91
CA GLU A 416 -1.55 25.12 -35.45
C GLU A 416 -2.83 25.57 -36.15
N GLU A 417 -2.94 25.33 -37.45
CA GLU A 417 -4.15 25.64 -38.25
C GLU A 417 -5.32 24.75 -37.84
N ALA A 418 -5.10 23.46 -37.56
CA ALA A 418 -6.12 22.55 -37.05
C ALA A 418 -6.64 23.00 -35.67
N GLN A 419 -5.77 23.52 -34.79
CA GLN A 419 -6.16 24.11 -33.52
C GLN A 419 -6.97 25.41 -33.68
N VAL A 420 -6.59 26.26 -34.61
CA VAL A 420 -7.32 27.54 -34.92
C VAL A 420 -8.72 27.25 -35.47
N LEU A 421 -8.85 26.29 -36.39
CA LEU A 421 -10.14 25.86 -36.91
C LEU A 421 -11.07 25.30 -35.82
N THR A 422 -10.56 24.50 -34.91
CA THR A 422 -11.36 23.96 -33.80
C THR A 422 -11.76 25.05 -32.79
N THR A 423 -10.94 26.08 -32.60
CA THR A 423 -11.24 27.16 -31.68
C THR A 423 -12.19 28.18 -32.34
N GLY A 424 -12.00 28.48 -33.62
CA GLY A 424 -12.86 29.38 -34.38
C GLY A 424 -14.30 28.88 -34.57
N TRP A 425 -14.48 27.56 -34.70
CA TRP A 425 -15.82 26.96 -34.75
C TRP A 425 -16.60 27.10 -33.46
N LYS A 426 -15.94 27.07 -32.33
CA LYS A 426 -16.59 27.26 -31.02
C LYS A 426 -17.11 28.67 -30.83
N THR A 427 -16.40 29.66 -31.33
CA THR A 427 -16.82 31.08 -31.31
C THR A 427 -17.93 31.41 -32.30
N MET A 428 -18.08 30.67 -33.41
CA MET A 428 -19.16 30.86 -34.37
C MET A 428 -20.51 30.28 -33.92
N GLN A 429 -20.52 29.34 -32.95
CA GLN A 429 -21.77 28.69 -32.52
C GLN A 429 -22.46 29.32 -31.31
N GLU A 430 -21.79 30.16 -30.53
CA GLU A 430 -22.43 30.83 -29.40
C GLU A 430 -23.62 31.75 -29.77
N PRO A 431 -23.71 32.35 -30.98
CA PRO A 431 -24.89 33.15 -31.35
C PRO A 431 -26.07 32.34 -31.89
N TRP A 432 -25.90 31.11 -32.35
CA TRP A 432 -26.98 30.37 -33.05
C TRP A 432 -27.84 29.50 -32.11
N GLY A 433 -27.33 29.12 -30.98
CA GLY A 433 -28.08 28.29 -29.98
C GLY A 433 -29.14 29.09 -29.20
N SER A 434 -29.09 30.42 -29.19
CA SER A 434 -30.03 31.24 -28.41
C SER A 434 -31.28 31.69 -29.19
N LYS A 435 -31.36 31.43 -30.51
CA LYS A 435 -32.50 31.86 -31.34
C LYS A 435 -33.48 30.77 -31.78
N ALA A 436 -33.24 29.50 -31.45
CA ALA A 436 -34.14 28.41 -31.82
C ALA A 436 -35.27 28.14 -30.82
N GLY A 437 -35.46 28.99 -29.83
CA GLY A 437 -36.43 28.81 -28.75
C GLY A 437 -37.48 29.90 -28.57
N LYS A 438 -37.88 30.65 -29.64
CA LYS A 438 -39.07 31.52 -29.58
C LYS A 438 -39.60 31.80 -30.98
N THR A 439 -40.35 30.89 -31.53
CA THR A 439 -41.53 31.17 -32.39
C THR A 439 -42.49 30.00 -32.16
N GLY A 440 -43.45 30.31 -31.31
CA GLY A 440 -44.67 29.50 -31.25
C GLY A 440 -45.53 29.70 -32.49
N ILE A 441 -46.15 28.68 -32.92
CA ILE A 441 -47.60 28.60 -33.19
C ILE A 441 -47.94 27.15 -33.02
#